data_6a0162598750eef0271184f5ec57fa37
#
_entry.id   6a0162598750eef0271184f5ec57fa37
#
_cell.length_a   1.000
_cell.length_b   1.000
_cell.length_c   1.000
_cell.angle_alpha   90.00
_cell.angle_beta   90.00
_cell.angle_gamma   90.00
#
_symmetry.space_group_name_H-M   'P 1'
#
loop_
_entity.id
_entity.type
_entity.pdbx_description
1 polymer ?
#
loop_
_entity_poly.entity_id
_entity_poly.type
_entity_poly.pdbx_seq_one_letter_code
_entity_poly.pdbx_strand_id
1 'polypeptide(L)'
;MLKTYYNPDKSIFEIGIDEAGRGPLLGRVYAAAVVLPKDETFNHKDMKDSKRFSSSKKIKEIEEYIKQNAIAWAVEYEDEQKIDEINILQATFSCMHKCIKKVREQLSAKFNKNDKNDKNDKNDGYIHYNELLMVDGKYFTQYGYFKDDEIQYVPSVCI
;
A
#
# COMPACT_ATOMS: atom_id res chain seq x y z
N MET A 1 -16.33 9.04 13.22
CA MET A 1 -16.14 7.63 12.89
C MET A 1 -15.39 7.57 11.56
N LEU A 2 -14.31 6.82 11.46
CA LEU A 2 -13.61 6.66 10.19
C LEU A 2 -14.53 5.94 9.19
N LYS A 3 -14.49 6.38 7.93
CA LYS A 3 -15.22 5.69 6.86
C LYS A 3 -14.50 4.37 6.54
N THR A 4 -15.27 3.34 6.21
CA THR A 4 -14.75 2.01 5.86
C THR A 4 -13.99 2.02 4.53
N TYR A 5 -14.33 2.95 3.64
CA TYR A 5 -13.73 3.12 2.31
C TYR A 5 -13.82 4.59 1.88
N TYR A 6 -12.96 4.97 0.98
CA TYR A 6 -12.96 6.30 0.35
C TYR A 6 -13.92 6.33 -0.86
N ASN A 7 -13.82 5.32 -1.72
CA ASN A 7 -14.67 5.16 -2.89
C ASN A 7 -15.66 4.00 -2.67
N PRO A 8 -16.98 4.20 -2.85
CA PRO A 8 -17.99 3.17 -2.64
C PRO A 8 -17.96 2.05 -3.69
N ASP A 9 -17.28 2.24 -4.82
CA ASP A 9 -17.13 1.20 -5.84
C ASP A 9 -16.25 0.05 -5.31
N LYS A 10 -16.87 -1.11 -5.16
CA LYS A 10 -16.20 -2.33 -4.65
C LYS A 10 -15.22 -2.95 -5.67
N SER A 11 -15.30 -2.57 -6.94
CA SER A 11 -14.37 -3.03 -7.98
C SER A 11 -13.00 -2.33 -7.90
N ILE A 12 -12.90 -1.23 -7.15
CA ILE A 12 -11.67 -0.47 -6.97
C ILE A 12 -10.94 -0.96 -5.72
N PHE A 13 -9.70 -1.41 -5.87
CA PHE A 13 -8.81 -1.66 -4.75
C PHE A 13 -8.23 -0.35 -4.23
N GLU A 14 -8.55 -0.02 -2.99
CA GLU A 14 -7.95 1.11 -2.28
C GLU A 14 -6.68 0.64 -1.57
N ILE A 15 -5.54 1.18 -1.98
CA ILE A 15 -4.24 0.90 -1.39
C ILE A 15 -3.90 2.06 -0.44
N GLY A 16 -4.11 1.87 0.86
CA GLY A 16 -3.72 2.83 1.89
C GLY A 16 -2.21 2.80 2.11
N ILE A 17 -1.56 3.96 2.15
CA ILE A 17 -0.11 4.09 2.23
C ILE A 17 0.24 5.16 3.28
N ASP A 18 1.16 4.81 4.19
CA ASP A 18 1.66 5.70 5.23
C ASP A 18 3.13 5.43 5.51
N GLU A 19 3.83 6.41 6.12
CA GLU A 19 5.22 6.28 6.49
C GLU A 19 5.46 6.44 8.00
N ALA A 20 6.60 5.93 8.45
CA ALA A 20 7.12 6.11 9.80
C ALA A 20 8.63 6.29 9.78
N GLY A 21 9.15 7.08 10.74
CA GLY A 21 10.60 7.26 10.88
C GLY A 21 11.18 8.47 10.17
N ARG A 22 10.37 9.42 9.66
CA ARG A 22 10.88 10.67 9.05
C ARG A 22 11.38 11.69 10.07
N GLY A 23 10.93 11.60 11.33
CA GLY A 23 11.27 12.57 12.37
C GLY A 23 12.62 12.38 13.06
N PRO A 24 13.07 11.15 13.34
CA PRO A 24 14.37 10.89 13.94
C PRO A 24 15.53 11.37 13.06
N LEU A 25 16.62 11.84 13.71
CA LEU A 25 17.85 12.26 13.03
C LEU A 25 18.69 11.07 12.51
N LEU A 26 18.48 9.88 13.06
CA LEU A 26 19.21 8.66 12.73
C LEU A 26 18.25 7.49 12.60
N GLY A 27 18.60 6.56 11.72
CA GLY A 27 17.87 5.32 11.51
C GLY A 27 17.10 5.28 10.21
N ARG A 28 16.29 4.24 10.06
CA ARG A 28 15.56 3.90 8.83
C ARG A 28 14.26 4.68 8.72
N VAL A 29 13.86 4.96 7.49
CA VAL A 29 12.48 5.33 7.17
C VAL A 29 11.74 4.07 6.71
N TYR A 30 10.52 3.90 7.20
CA TYR A 30 9.63 2.80 6.84
C TYR A 30 8.42 3.34 6.10
N ALA A 31 7.86 2.51 5.23
CA ALA A 31 6.52 2.72 4.70
C ALA A 31 5.73 1.41 4.76
N ALA A 32 4.42 1.55 4.82
CA ALA A 32 3.49 0.44 4.73
C ALA A 32 2.44 0.72 3.67
N ALA A 33 2.00 -0.33 2.97
CA ALA A 33 0.85 -0.28 2.08
C ALA A 33 -0.08 -1.43 2.42
N VAL A 34 -1.40 -1.18 2.39
CA VAL A 34 -2.40 -2.18 2.74
C VAL A 34 -3.66 -2.04 1.88
N VAL A 35 -4.24 -3.17 1.49
CA VAL A 35 -5.58 -3.27 0.89
C VAL A 35 -6.49 -4.00 1.86
N LEU A 36 -7.49 -3.32 2.38
CA LEU A 36 -8.47 -3.89 3.30
C LEU A 36 -9.74 -4.31 2.55
N PRO A 37 -10.44 -5.37 2.99
CA PRO A 37 -11.77 -5.69 2.50
C PRO A 37 -12.74 -4.52 2.73
N LYS A 38 -13.61 -4.23 1.76
CA LYS A 38 -14.66 -3.19 1.84
C LYS A 38 -15.99 -3.72 2.38
N ASP A 39 -16.01 -4.92 2.91
CA ASP A 39 -17.21 -5.59 3.39
C ASP A 39 -17.10 -5.93 4.89
N GLU A 40 -18.11 -6.62 5.41
CA GLU A 40 -18.23 -6.98 6.82
C GLU A 40 -17.23 -8.08 7.25
N THR A 41 -16.42 -8.63 6.35
CA THR A 41 -15.42 -9.65 6.69
C THR A 41 -14.23 -9.08 7.46
N PHE A 42 -14.03 -7.77 7.41
CA PHE A 42 -12.97 -7.07 8.12
C PHE A 42 -13.54 -6.14 9.21
N ASN A 43 -13.01 -6.25 10.43
CA ASN A 43 -13.41 -5.38 11.53
C ASN A 43 -12.72 -4.01 11.47
N HIS A 44 -13.34 -3.06 10.80
CA HIS A 44 -12.83 -1.68 10.67
C HIS A 44 -12.93 -0.85 11.98
N LYS A 45 -13.72 -1.29 12.98
CA LYS A 45 -13.96 -0.51 14.21
C LYS A 45 -12.71 -0.32 15.05
N ASP A 46 -11.77 -1.28 14.96
CA ASP A 46 -10.53 -1.23 15.71
C ASP A 46 -9.41 -0.47 14.96
N MET A 47 -9.65 -0.06 13.70
CA MET A 47 -8.70 0.73 12.93
C MET A 47 -8.73 2.18 13.39
N LYS A 48 -7.60 2.66 13.90
CA LYS A 48 -7.41 4.04 14.37
C LYS A 48 -5.94 4.40 14.35
N ASP A 49 -5.66 5.69 14.45
CA ASP A 49 -4.28 6.20 14.57
C ASP A 49 -3.51 5.44 15.66
N SER A 50 -2.30 4.99 15.35
CA SER A 50 -1.44 4.23 16.25
C SER A 50 -1.15 4.95 17.58
N LYS A 51 -1.10 6.28 17.57
CA LYS A 51 -0.93 7.13 18.76
C LYS A 51 -2.09 7.06 19.73
N ARG A 52 -3.25 6.52 19.32
CA ARG A 52 -4.45 6.36 20.14
C ARG A 52 -4.52 5.01 20.86
N PHE A 53 -3.54 4.14 20.68
CA PHE A 53 -3.46 2.88 21.41
C PHE A 53 -2.75 3.06 22.74
N SER A 54 -3.33 2.53 23.82
CA SER A 54 -2.81 2.66 25.18
C SER A 54 -1.66 1.69 25.52
N SER A 55 -1.40 0.69 24.68
CA SER A 55 -0.34 -0.30 24.95
C SER A 55 0.26 -0.90 23.68
N SER A 56 1.54 -1.25 23.76
CA SER A 56 2.25 -1.95 22.69
C SER A 56 1.65 -3.35 22.41
N LYS A 57 1.06 -3.98 23.42
CA LYS A 57 0.37 -5.27 23.24
C LYS A 57 -0.80 -5.12 22.30
N LYS A 58 -1.63 -4.07 22.49
CA LYS A 58 -2.80 -3.83 21.63
C LYS A 58 -2.40 -3.51 20.20
N ILE A 59 -1.31 -2.76 20.00
CA ILE A 59 -0.77 -2.49 18.66
C ILE A 59 -0.38 -3.80 17.97
N LYS A 60 0.31 -4.72 18.65
CA LYS A 60 0.68 -6.02 18.09
C LYS A 60 -0.53 -6.89 17.74
N GLU A 61 -1.56 -6.90 18.58
CA GLU A 61 -2.80 -7.63 18.30
C GLU A 61 -3.47 -7.12 17.02
N ILE A 62 -3.51 -5.80 16.83
CA ILE A 62 -4.07 -5.17 15.63
C ILE A 62 -3.19 -5.43 14.41
N GLU A 63 -1.88 -5.33 14.54
CA GLU A 63 -0.92 -5.68 13.48
C GLU A 63 -1.13 -7.11 12.97
N GLU A 64 -1.18 -8.08 13.89
CA GLU A 64 -1.44 -9.48 13.53
C GLU A 64 -2.81 -9.66 12.87
N TYR A 65 -3.84 -8.99 13.38
CA TYR A 65 -5.17 -9.01 12.78
C TYR A 65 -5.16 -8.48 11.35
N ILE A 66 -4.49 -7.33 11.09
CA ILE A 66 -4.37 -6.77 9.74
C ILE A 66 -3.64 -7.74 8.82
N LYS A 67 -2.49 -8.28 9.24
CA LYS A 67 -1.69 -9.22 8.44
C LYS A 67 -2.47 -10.48 8.04
N GLN A 68 -3.35 -10.96 8.91
CA GLN A 68 -4.15 -12.17 8.65
C GLN A 68 -5.38 -11.91 7.77
N ASN A 69 -5.97 -10.71 7.84
CA ASN A 69 -7.27 -10.42 7.25
C ASN A 69 -7.23 -9.41 6.09
N ALA A 70 -6.12 -8.72 5.87
CA ALA A 70 -5.97 -7.84 4.71
C ALA A 70 -5.94 -8.63 3.39
N ILE A 71 -6.45 -8.04 2.33
CA ILE A 71 -6.37 -8.61 0.97
C ILE A 71 -4.91 -8.70 0.53
N ALA A 72 -4.15 -7.63 0.75
CA ALA A 72 -2.71 -7.56 0.50
C ALA A 72 -2.08 -6.54 1.45
N TRP A 73 -0.82 -6.71 1.80
CA TRP A 73 -0.07 -5.74 2.57
C TRP A 73 1.43 -5.88 2.34
N ALA A 74 2.17 -4.79 2.52
CA ALA A 74 3.62 -4.78 2.49
C ALA A 74 4.16 -3.73 3.45
N VAL A 75 5.35 -4.00 4.00
CA VAL A 75 6.15 -3.05 4.77
C VAL A 75 7.56 -3.08 4.20
N GLU A 76 8.11 -1.91 3.91
CA GLU A 76 9.46 -1.73 3.39
C GLU A 76 10.19 -0.67 4.19
N TYR A 77 11.49 -0.57 3.99
CA TYR A 77 12.32 0.48 4.56
C TYR A 77 13.42 0.91 3.60
N GLU A 78 13.92 2.11 3.82
CA GLU A 78 15.23 2.57 3.35
C GLU A 78 16.12 2.84 4.56
N ASP A 79 17.38 2.47 4.42
CA ASP A 79 18.38 2.67 5.48
C ASP A 79 18.98 4.08 5.45
N GLU A 80 19.80 4.36 6.44
CA GLU A 80 20.48 5.64 6.60
C GLU A 80 21.40 5.96 5.42
N GLN A 81 22.04 4.97 4.81
CA GLN A 81 22.91 5.18 3.66
C GLN A 81 22.12 5.68 2.45
N LYS A 82 20.94 5.06 2.22
CA LYS A 82 20.05 5.52 1.15
C LYS A 82 19.46 6.88 1.42
N ILE A 83 19.15 7.19 2.68
CA ILE A 83 18.66 8.52 3.09
C ILE A 83 19.73 9.59 2.82
N ASP A 84 20.99 9.33 3.14
CA ASP A 84 22.09 10.25 2.88
C ASP A 84 22.35 10.47 1.38
N GLU A 85 22.14 9.43 0.56
CA GLU A 85 22.31 9.48 -0.89
C GLU A 85 21.25 10.35 -1.59
N ILE A 86 19.97 10.19 -1.25
CA ILE A 86 18.84 10.75 -2.00
C ILE A 86 17.96 11.71 -1.20
N ASN A 87 18.25 11.99 0.05
CA ASN A 87 17.50 12.66 1.09
C ASN A 87 16.26 11.90 1.61
N ILE A 88 15.78 12.31 2.80
CA ILE A 88 14.67 11.64 3.50
C ILE A 88 13.36 11.65 2.71
N LEU A 89 13.07 12.70 1.95
CA LEU A 89 11.83 12.79 1.16
C LEU A 89 11.83 11.77 0.03
N GLN A 90 12.92 11.71 -0.74
CA GLN A 90 13.06 10.77 -1.84
C GLN A 90 13.15 9.32 -1.33
N ALA A 91 13.83 9.09 -0.21
CA ALA A 91 13.88 7.79 0.44
C ALA A 91 12.47 7.33 0.90
N THR A 92 11.65 8.25 1.43
CA THR A 92 10.26 7.95 1.78
C THR A 92 9.45 7.53 0.55
N PHE A 93 9.52 8.28 -0.55
CA PHE A 93 8.80 7.90 -1.79
C PHE A 93 9.31 6.59 -2.37
N SER A 94 10.62 6.36 -2.37
CA SER A 94 11.21 5.07 -2.79
C SER A 94 10.62 3.91 -1.97
N CYS A 95 10.56 4.08 -0.66
CA CYS A 95 10.00 3.11 0.26
C CYS A 95 8.51 2.84 -0.01
N MET A 96 7.71 3.89 -0.20
CA MET A 96 6.28 3.79 -0.57
C MET A 96 6.10 3.05 -1.90
N HIS A 97 6.91 3.38 -2.91
CA HIS A 97 6.86 2.71 -4.21
C HIS A 97 7.19 1.21 -4.13
N LYS A 98 8.16 0.82 -3.29
CA LYS A 98 8.46 -0.60 -3.01
C LYS A 98 7.25 -1.33 -2.40
N CYS A 99 6.55 -0.68 -1.45
CA CYS A 99 5.35 -1.23 -0.85
C CYS A 99 4.22 -1.41 -1.87
N ILE A 100 3.97 -0.40 -2.70
CA ILE A 100 2.95 -0.45 -3.76
C ILE A 100 3.23 -1.61 -4.71
N LYS A 101 4.48 -1.73 -5.18
CA LYS A 101 4.89 -2.83 -6.07
C LYS A 101 4.57 -4.19 -5.46
N LYS A 102 4.96 -4.42 -4.20
CA LYS A 102 4.71 -5.70 -3.52
C LYS A 102 3.23 -5.99 -3.30
N VAL A 103 2.43 -4.97 -2.98
CA VAL A 103 0.97 -5.12 -2.86
C VAL A 103 0.36 -5.50 -4.20
N ARG A 104 0.74 -4.84 -5.29
CA ARG A 104 0.28 -5.15 -6.65
C ARG A 104 0.65 -6.56 -7.08
N GLU A 105 1.87 -7.03 -6.77
CA GLU A 105 2.31 -8.40 -7.01
C GLU A 105 1.43 -9.42 -6.26
N GLN A 106 1.07 -9.15 -4.99
CA GLN A 106 0.18 -9.99 -4.21
C GLN A 106 -1.25 -10.03 -4.79
N LEU A 107 -1.79 -8.87 -5.20
CA LEU A 107 -3.10 -8.81 -5.86
C LEU A 107 -3.10 -9.64 -7.14
N SER A 108 -2.09 -9.46 -7.99
CA SER A 108 -1.93 -10.25 -9.22
C SER A 108 -1.86 -11.75 -8.93
N ALA A 109 -1.06 -12.17 -7.95
CA ALA A 109 -0.95 -13.59 -7.59
C ALA A 109 -2.25 -14.18 -7.05
N LYS A 110 -3.09 -13.39 -6.36
CA LYS A 110 -4.38 -13.85 -5.81
C LYS A 110 -5.47 -13.97 -6.86
N PHE A 111 -5.54 -13.03 -7.80
CA PHE A 111 -6.68 -12.88 -8.69
C PHE A 111 -6.41 -13.38 -10.11
N ASN A 112 -5.15 -13.46 -10.57
CA ASN A 112 -4.80 -14.03 -11.88
C ASN A 112 -5.05 -15.55 -11.99
N LYS A 113 -5.20 -16.26 -10.89
CA LYS A 113 -5.43 -17.72 -10.92
C LYS A 113 -6.78 -18.11 -11.52
N ASN A 114 -7.72 -17.17 -11.66
CA ASN A 114 -9.08 -17.46 -12.13
C ASN A 114 -9.26 -17.27 -13.65
N ASP A 115 -8.33 -16.62 -14.36
CA ASP A 115 -8.46 -16.34 -15.80
C ASP A 115 -7.51 -17.19 -16.67
N LYS A 116 -7.52 -18.51 -16.46
CA LYS A 116 -6.77 -19.44 -17.33
C LYS A 116 -7.29 -19.55 -18.78
N ASN A 117 -8.32 -18.81 -19.15
CA ASN A 117 -8.95 -18.91 -20.47
C ASN A 117 -8.51 -17.87 -21.51
N ASP A 118 -7.74 -16.87 -21.14
CA ASP A 118 -7.25 -15.89 -22.12
C ASP A 118 -5.79 -16.20 -22.51
N LYS A 119 -5.65 -17.08 -23.55
CA LYS A 119 -4.36 -17.50 -24.09
C LYS A 119 -3.65 -16.45 -24.96
N ASN A 120 -4.23 -15.25 -25.11
CA ASN A 120 -3.74 -14.23 -26.03
C ASN A 120 -3.08 -13.01 -25.35
N ASP A 121 -3.07 -12.94 -24.03
CA ASP A 121 -2.42 -11.80 -23.36
C ASP A 121 -0.92 -12.07 -23.19
N LYS A 122 -0.12 -11.52 -24.13
CA LYS A 122 1.35 -11.50 -24.06
C LYS A 122 1.87 -10.45 -23.07
N ASN A 123 0.99 -9.90 -22.24
CA ASN A 123 1.32 -8.89 -21.24
C ASN A 123 2.01 -9.49 -20.02
N ASP A 124 2.88 -8.75 -19.42
CA ASP A 124 3.77 -8.96 -18.27
C ASP A 124 3.16 -9.58 -16.99
N GLY A 125 2.01 -10.26 -17.11
CA GLY A 125 1.34 -11.00 -16.03
C GLY A 125 0.60 -10.11 -15.02
N TYR A 126 0.48 -8.80 -15.26
CA TYR A 126 -0.30 -7.91 -14.42
C TYR A 126 -1.71 -7.73 -14.97
N ILE A 127 -2.71 -8.27 -14.27
CA ILE A 127 -4.11 -7.90 -14.52
C ILE A 127 -4.31 -6.46 -14.03
N HIS A 128 -4.91 -5.62 -14.90
CA HIS A 128 -5.25 -4.25 -14.56
C HIS A 128 -6.47 -4.22 -13.66
N TYR A 129 -6.25 -4.14 -12.36
CA TYR A 129 -7.29 -3.78 -11.41
C TYR A 129 -7.51 -2.28 -11.46
N ASN A 130 -8.75 -1.86 -11.23
CA ASN A 130 -9.00 -0.47 -10.86
C ASN A 130 -8.38 -0.26 -9.47
N GLU A 131 -7.26 0.46 -9.41
CA GLU A 131 -6.51 0.74 -8.20
C GLU A 131 -6.59 2.23 -7.88
N LEU A 132 -6.67 2.57 -6.62
CA LEU A 132 -6.56 3.94 -6.12
C LEU A 132 -5.58 3.96 -4.96
N LEU A 133 -4.51 4.72 -5.09
CA LEU A 133 -3.54 4.95 -4.02
C LEU A 133 -4.07 6.05 -3.09
N MET A 134 -4.18 5.74 -1.81
CA MET A 134 -4.56 6.68 -0.75
C MET A 134 -3.35 6.93 0.14
N VAL A 135 -2.70 8.06 -0.05
CA VAL A 135 -1.43 8.38 0.59
C VAL A 135 -1.67 9.36 1.74
N ASP A 136 -1.27 8.98 2.96
CA ASP A 136 -1.24 9.92 4.08
C ASP A 136 -0.09 10.91 3.87
N GLY A 137 -0.44 12.20 3.69
CA GLY A 137 0.52 13.26 3.46
C GLY A 137 0.11 14.27 2.40
N LYS A 138 0.87 15.36 2.29
CA LYS A 138 0.58 16.48 1.38
C LYS A 138 1.15 16.29 -0.03
N TYR A 139 2.15 15.45 -0.18
CA TYR A 139 2.90 15.28 -1.44
C TYR A 139 3.21 13.80 -1.65
N PHE A 140 3.08 13.37 -2.89
CA PHE A 140 3.45 12.03 -3.31
C PHE A 140 3.95 12.07 -4.77
N THR A 141 5.05 11.38 -5.04
CA THR A 141 5.51 11.16 -6.42
C THR A 141 4.71 10.01 -7.02
N GLN A 142 4.02 10.26 -8.13
CA GLN A 142 3.17 9.28 -8.79
C GLN A 142 3.90 7.95 -9.01
N TYR A 143 3.22 6.87 -8.71
CA TYR A 143 3.71 5.52 -8.99
C TYR A 143 3.40 5.14 -10.43
N GLY A 144 4.46 4.95 -11.23
CA GLY A 144 4.36 4.50 -12.61
C GLY A 144 4.84 3.06 -12.79
N TYR A 145 4.31 2.37 -13.79
CA TYR A 145 4.73 1.05 -14.23
C TYR A 145 4.71 0.97 -15.76
N PHE A 146 5.53 0.10 -16.34
CA PHE A 146 5.55 -0.10 -17.79
C PHE A 146 4.42 -1.03 -18.22
N LYS A 147 3.72 -0.64 -19.28
CA LYS A 147 2.72 -1.44 -19.97
C LYS A 147 2.68 -1.04 -21.44
N ASP A 148 2.71 -2.04 -22.34
CA ASP A 148 2.62 -1.83 -23.80
C ASP A 148 3.62 -0.76 -24.31
N ASP A 149 4.86 -0.82 -23.79
CA ASP A 149 5.96 0.12 -24.07
C ASP A 149 5.72 1.57 -23.60
N GLU A 150 4.68 1.81 -22.80
CA GLU A 150 4.36 3.12 -22.22
C GLU A 150 4.37 3.08 -20.69
N ILE A 151 4.65 4.24 -20.07
CA ILE A 151 4.51 4.39 -18.62
C ILE A 151 3.05 4.71 -18.29
N GLN A 152 2.43 3.83 -17.54
CA GLN A 152 1.10 4.03 -16.97
C GLN A 152 1.24 4.45 -15.49
N TYR A 153 0.35 5.35 -15.04
CA TYR A 153 0.33 5.80 -13.66
C TYR A 153 -0.90 5.30 -12.92
N VAL A 154 -0.69 4.81 -11.69
CA VAL A 154 -1.81 4.45 -10.82
C VAL A 154 -2.41 5.74 -10.25
N PRO A 155 -3.73 5.95 -10.34
CA PRO A 155 -4.39 7.09 -9.73
C PRO A 155 -4.08 7.20 -8.23
N SER A 156 -3.81 8.40 -7.75
CA SER A 156 -3.48 8.65 -6.35
C SER A 156 -4.22 9.86 -5.78
N VAL A 157 -4.51 9.81 -4.49
CA VAL A 157 -5.05 10.91 -3.70
C VAL A 157 -4.25 11.02 -2.41
N CYS A 158 -3.86 12.25 -2.06
CA CYS A 158 -3.31 12.57 -0.75
C CYS A 158 -4.46 12.91 0.22
N ILE A 159 -4.46 12.33 1.41
CA ILE A 159 -5.50 12.46 2.43
C ILE A 159 -4.95 13.01 3.74
#